data_2c7c723331cbf1858768f582a6c03e12
#
_entry.id   2c7c723331cbf1858768f582a6c03e12
#
_cell.length_a   1.000
_cell.length_b   1.000
_cell.length_c   1.000
_cell.angle_alpha   90.00
_cell.angle_beta   90.00
_cell.angle_gamma   90.00
#
_symmetry.space_group_name_H-M   'P 1'
#
loop_
_entity.id
_entity.type
_entity.pdbx_description
1 polymer ?
#
loop_
_entity_poly.entity_id
_entity_poly.type
_entity_poly.pdbx_seq_one_letter_code
_entity_poly.pdbx_strand_id
1 'polypeptide(L)'
;MFSDLLDGNARHLESFTPTELSRVPRRALAIVTCMDSRVDPLRLFGLEPGDAMVLRNAGARVSDEALKGLAVAIDRLGVKRVAVMHHTDCQSGATLDDLRDDLRRASGLEALRGVELGGFVVDVVTDVVTPVE
;
A
#
# COMPACT_ATOMS: atom_id res chain seq x y z
N MET A 1 -4.22 26.84 -11.75
CA MET A 1 -4.06 26.33 -10.39
C MET A 1 -3.31 25.02 -10.33
N PHE A 2 -3.50 24.14 -11.32
CA PHE A 2 -2.79 22.86 -11.40
C PHE A 2 -1.87 22.73 -12.60
N SER A 3 -1.48 23.88 -13.18
CA SER A 3 -0.63 23.92 -14.39
C SER A 3 0.73 23.27 -14.15
N ASP A 4 1.28 23.43 -12.95
CA ASP A 4 2.53 22.79 -12.54
C ASP A 4 2.45 21.25 -12.59
N LEU A 5 1.30 20.67 -12.22
CA LEU A 5 1.10 19.23 -12.29
C LEU A 5 0.98 18.76 -13.75
N LEU A 6 0.32 19.55 -14.59
CA LEU A 6 0.21 19.21 -16.02
C LEU A 6 1.57 19.35 -16.72
N ASP A 7 2.35 20.35 -16.34
CA ASP A 7 3.73 20.51 -16.83
C ASP A 7 4.59 19.32 -16.36
N GLY A 8 4.40 18.87 -15.13
CA GLY A 8 5.05 17.67 -14.61
C GLY A 8 4.67 16.42 -15.40
N ASN A 9 3.39 16.27 -15.75
CA ASN A 9 2.94 15.18 -16.60
C ASN A 9 3.59 15.22 -17.98
N ALA A 10 3.68 16.41 -18.59
CA ALA A 10 4.35 16.56 -19.89
C ALA A 10 5.81 16.10 -19.82
N ARG A 11 6.54 16.46 -18.75
CA ARG A 11 7.91 15.99 -18.53
C ARG A 11 8.00 14.48 -18.36
N HIS A 12 7.06 13.89 -17.62
CA HIS A 12 6.98 12.44 -17.46
C HIS A 12 6.81 11.73 -18.79
N LEU A 13 5.98 12.26 -19.68
CA LEU A 13 5.72 11.65 -20.99
C LEU A 13 6.95 11.68 -21.93
N GLU A 14 7.91 12.57 -21.71
CA GLU A 14 9.14 12.64 -22.51
C GLU A 14 9.96 11.34 -22.44
N SER A 15 9.91 10.63 -21.30
CA SER A 15 10.65 9.39 -21.09
C SER A 15 9.74 8.17 -20.93
N PHE A 16 8.45 8.34 -21.11
CA PHE A 16 7.47 7.28 -20.93
C PHE A 16 7.15 6.58 -22.27
N THR A 17 7.24 5.26 -22.29
CA THR A 17 6.77 4.46 -23.42
C THR A 17 5.41 3.88 -23.06
N PRO A 18 4.35 4.18 -23.85
CA PRO A 18 3.03 3.61 -23.60
C PRO A 18 3.07 2.10 -23.58
N THR A 19 2.41 1.51 -22.58
CA THR A 19 2.32 0.05 -22.45
C THR A 19 0.97 -0.31 -21.83
N GLU A 20 0.45 -1.46 -22.18
CA GLU A 20 -0.74 -2.00 -21.54
C GLU A 20 -0.35 -2.75 -20.28
N LEU A 21 -0.82 -2.27 -19.13
CA LEU A 21 -0.69 -2.98 -17.87
C LEU A 21 -1.99 -3.74 -17.58
N SER A 22 -1.86 -4.95 -17.03
CA SER A 22 -3.01 -5.72 -16.55
C SER A 22 -3.63 -5.03 -15.33
N ARG A 23 -4.95 -5.19 -15.15
CA ARG A 23 -5.63 -4.83 -13.90
C ARG A 23 -5.19 -5.71 -12.74
N VAL A 24 -4.77 -6.93 -13.05
CA VAL A 24 -4.29 -7.88 -12.04
C VAL A 24 -2.84 -7.52 -11.69
N PRO A 25 -2.53 -7.22 -10.43
CA PRO A 25 -1.17 -6.89 -10.04
C PRO A 25 -0.23 -8.08 -10.25
N ARG A 26 0.90 -7.82 -10.88
CA ARG A 26 1.88 -8.88 -11.25
C ARG A 26 2.37 -9.68 -10.04
N ARG A 27 2.45 -9.04 -8.86
CA ARG A 27 2.94 -9.68 -7.63
C ARG A 27 1.83 -10.26 -6.75
N ALA A 28 0.59 -10.25 -7.24
CA ALA A 28 -0.59 -10.67 -6.46
C ALA A 28 -0.63 -10.01 -5.07
N LEU A 29 -0.21 -8.75 -5.00
CA LEU A 29 0.05 -8.01 -3.77
C LEU A 29 -0.83 -6.78 -3.69
N ALA A 30 -1.41 -6.54 -2.50
CA ALA A 30 -1.97 -5.25 -2.13
C ALA A 30 -1.20 -4.69 -0.93
N ILE A 31 -0.97 -3.40 -0.94
CA ILE A 31 -0.27 -2.69 0.13
C ILE A 31 -1.25 -1.68 0.74
N VAL A 32 -1.43 -1.74 2.06
CA VAL A 32 -2.13 -0.71 2.82
C VAL A 32 -1.08 0.13 3.52
N THR A 33 -1.04 1.42 3.25
CA THR A 33 -0.04 2.31 3.84
C THR A 33 -0.61 3.69 4.17
N CYS A 34 0.20 4.54 4.79
CA CYS A 34 -0.19 5.88 5.17
C CYS A 34 -0.20 6.83 3.97
N MET A 35 -1.02 7.86 4.07
CA MET A 35 -1.08 8.97 3.11
C MET A 35 0.12 9.92 3.18
N ASP A 36 1.04 9.72 4.12
CA ASP A 36 2.22 10.55 4.31
C ASP A 36 3.02 10.67 3.02
N SER A 37 3.35 11.91 2.62
CA SER A 37 4.02 12.20 1.34
C SER A 37 5.44 11.63 1.24
N ARG A 38 6.07 11.28 2.37
CA ARG A 38 7.40 10.69 2.41
C ARG A 38 7.39 9.18 2.13
N VAL A 39 6.22 8.55 2.15
CA VAL A 39 6.05 7.12 1.96
C VAL A 39 5.63 6.82 0.53
N ASP A 40 6.53 6.21 -0.23
CA ASP A 40 6.26 5.71 -1.58
C ASP A 40 6.41 4.19 -1.56
N PRO A 41 5.31 3.45 -1.44
CA PRO A 41 5.38 2.00 -1.18
C PRO A 41 6.00 1.22 -2.34
N LEU A 42 5.81 1.64 -3.59
CA LEU A 42 6.42 0.93 -4.71
C LEU A 42 7.94 1.09 -4.67
N ARG A 43 8.41 2.32 -4.50
CA ARG A 43 9.84 2.58 -4.41
C ARG A 43 10.48 1.85 -3.23
N LEU A 44 9.83 1.89 -2.06
CA LEU A 44 10.36 1.26 -0.84
C LEU A 44 10.53 -0.25 -0.96
N PHE A 45 9.63 -0.92 -1.66
CA PHE A 45 9.71 -2.37 -1.90
C PHE A 45 10.39 -2.75 -3.22
N GLY A 46 10.96 -1.79 -3.94
CA GLY A 46 11.61 -2.07 -5.20
C GLY A 46 10.66 -2.55 -6.29
N LEU A 47 9.44 -2.05 -6.29
CA LEU A 47 8.39 -2.43 -7.22
C LEU A 47 8.17 -1.35 -8.29
N GLU A 48 7.48 -1.74 -9.35
CA GLU A 48 7.10 -0.86 -10.43
C GLU A 48 5.58 -0.76 -10.58
N PRO A 49 5.08 0.29 -11.28
CA PRO A 49 3.65 0.37 -11.59
C PRO A 49 3.14 -0.92 -12.24
N GLY A 50 2.01 -1.43 -11.75
CA GLY A 50 1.46 -2.72 -12.20
C GLY A 50 1.84 -3.91 -11.32
N ASP A 51 2.81 -3.76 -10.40
CA ASP A 51 3.24 -4.86 -9.53
C ASP A 51 2.29 -5.10 -8.35
N ALA A 52 1.74 -4.04 -7.79
CA ALA A 52 0.91 -4.10 -6.59
C ALA A 52 -0.22 -3.08 -6.65
N MET A 53 -1.31 -3.39 -5.97
CA MET A 53 -2.36 -2.41 -5.66
C MET A 53 -1.98 -1.67 -4.38
N VAL A 54 -2.30 -0.38 -4.31
CA VAL A 54 -1.97 0.44 -3.15
C VAL A 54 -3.22 1.13 -2.63
N LEU A 55 -3.52 0.93 -1.35
CA LEU A 55 -4.57 1.62 -0.62
C LEU A 55 -3.91 2.51 0.43
N ARG A 56 -4.34 3.77 0.51
CA ARG A 56 -3.76 4.72 1.44
C ARG A 56 -4.83 5.39 2.30
N ASN A 57 -4.51 5.58 3.58
CA ASN A 57 -5.33 6.35 4.51
C ASN A 57 -4.44 6.99 5.59
N ALA A 58 -5.05 7.73 6.50
CA ALA A 58 -4.32 8.29 7.63
C ALA A 58 -3.94 7.16 8.61
N GLY A 59 -2.64 6.86 8.69
CA GLY A 59 -2.10 5.89 9.63
C GLY A 59 -2.04 4.45 9.16
N ALA A 60 -2.26 4.19 7.89
CA ALA A 60 -2.20 2.82 7.33
C ALA A 60 -3.13 1.84 8.08
N ARG A 61 -4.32 2.29 8.44
CA ARG A 61 -5.26 1.49 9.21
C ARG A 61 -6.03 0.52 8.31
N VAL A 62 -6.27 -0.67 8.83
CA VAL A 62 -7.17 -1.65 8.18
C VAL A 62 -8.59 -1.32 8.61
N SER A 63 -9.09 -0.21 8.11
CA SER A 63 -10.43 0.33 8.35
C SER A 63 -11.48 -0.43 7.53
N ASP A 64 -12.76 -0.15 7.80
CA ASP A 64 -13.85 -0.74 6.99
C ASP A 64 -13.73 -0.36 5.51
N GLU A 65 -13.32 0.88 5.21
CA GLU A 65 -13.08 1.30 3.82
C GLU A 65 -11.89 0.56 3.19
N ALA A 66 -10.80 0.38 3.94
CA ALA A 66 -9.67 -0.41 3.46
C ALA A 66 -10.10 -1.87 3.20
N LEU A 67 -10.92 -2.45 4.09
CA LEU A 67 -11.43 -3.81 3.92
C LEU A 67 -12.30 -3.94 2.68
N LYS A 68 -13.12 -2.95 2.35
CA LYS A 68 -13.88 -2.96 1.09
C LYS A 68 -12.96 -3.00 -0.13
N GLY A 69 -11.92 -2.19 -0.13
CA GLY A 69 -10.91 -2.20 -1.20
C GLY A 69 -10.17 -3.53 -1.29
N LEU A 70 -9.77 -4.09 -0.16
CA LEU A 70 -9.10 -5.40 -0.11
C LEU A 70 -10.01 -6.52 -0.60
N ALA A 71 -11.30 -6.48 -0.27
CA ALA A 71 -12.26 -7.47 -0.78
C ALA A 71 -12.33 -7.46 -2.31
N VAL A 72 -12.37 -6.29 -2.94
CA VAL A 72 -12.32 -6.17 -4.40
C VAL A 72 -11.00 -6.72 -4.94
N ALA A 73 -9.89 -6.37 -4.32
CA ALA A 73 -8.55 -6.81 -4.73
C ALA A 73 -8.43 -8.34 -4.69
N ILE A 74 -8.93 -8.97 -3.63
CA ILE A 74 -8.87 -10.41 -3.44
C ILE A 74 -9.86 -11.15 -4.34
N ASP A 75 -11.13 -10.72 -4.35
CA ASP A 75 -12.19 -11.45 -5.04
C ASP A 75 -12.14 -11.29 -6.56
N ARG A 76 -11.67 -10.14 -7.05
CA ARG A 76 -11.74 -9.81 -8.48
C ARG A 76 -10.40 -9.63 -9.16
N LEU A 77 -9.35 -9.34 -8.43
CA LEU A 77 -8.07 -8.91 -9.01
C LEU A 77 -6.89 -9.79 -8.61
N GLY A 78 -7.16 -10.97 -8.09
CA GLY A 78 -6.15 -12.01 -7.89
C GLY A 78 -5.13 -11.74 -6.79
N VAL A 79 -5.41 -10.82 -5.86
CA VAL A 79 -4.52 -10.56 -4.72
C VAL A 79 -4.54 -11.75 -3.77
N LYS A 80 -3.34 -12.21 -3.38
CA LYS A 80 -3.12 -13.35 -2.49
C LYS A 80 -2.33 -12.99 -1.25
N ARG A 81 -1.77 -11.80 -1.20
CA ARG A 81 -1.01 -11.32 -0.04
C ARG A 81 -1.22 -9.83 0.15
N VAL A 82 -1.27 -9.43 1.41
CA VAL A 82 -1.50 -8.05 1.82
C VAL A 82 -0.38 -7.63 2.77
N ALA A 83 0.30 -6.55 2.44
CA ALA A 83 1.27 -5.90 3.30
C ALA A 83 0.63 -4.64 3.92
N VAL A 84 0.67 -4.52 5.24
CA VAL A 84 0.26 -3.31 5.95
C VAL A 84 1.52 -2.63 6.46
N MET A 85 1.81 -1.43 5.95
CA MET A 85 3.05 -0.74 6.25
C MET A 85 2.79 0.59 6.95
N HIS A 86 3.17 0.65 8.23
CA HIS A 86 3.25 1.89 9.01
C HIS A 86 4.58 2.59 8.76
N HIS A 87 4.74 3.80 9.28
CA HIS A 87 5.98 4.55 9.19
C HIS A 87 6.25 5.31 10.49
N THR A 88 7.50 5.68 10.70
CA THR A 88 7.91 6.53 11.83
C THR A 88 7.35 7.94 11.66
N ASP A 89 7.22 8.67 12.77
CA ASP A 89 6.77 10.06 12.80
C ASP A 89 5.40 10.26 12.11
N CYS A 90 4.43 9.42 12.45
CA CYS A 90 3.09 9.47 11.86
C CYS A 90 2.20 10.48 12.59
N GLN A 91 1.70 11.48 11.85
CA GLN A 91 0.85 12.53 12.41
C GLN A 91 -0.59 12.08 12.69
N SER A 92 -0.99 10.90 12.22
CA SER A 92 -2.30 10.33 12.55
C SER A 92 -2.39 9.85 14.00
N GLY A 93 -1.25 9.66 14.67
CA GLY A 93 -1.17 9.06 15.99
C GLY A 93 -1.27 7.54 15.99
N ALA A 94 -1.29 6.89 14.82
CA ALA A 94 -1.31 5.43 14.75
C ALA A 94 -0.03 4.85 15.35
N THR A 95 -0.19 3.79 16.14
CA THR A 95 0.90 3.15 16.89
C THR A 95 1.21 1.76 16.34
N LEU A 96 2.33 1.20 16.80
CA LEU A 96 2.68 -0.19 16.48
C LEU A 96 1.64 -1.19 17.01
N ASP A 97 1.06 -0.89 18.17
CA ASP A 97 -0.02 -1.71 18.73
C ASP A 97 -1.28 -1.65 17.85
N ASP A 98 -1.59 -0.49 17.27
CA ASP A 98 -2.66 -0.38 16.29
C ASP A 98 -2.41 -1.29 15.08
N LEU A 99 -1.18 -1.34 14.57
CA LEU A 99 -0.81 -2.23 13.47
C LEU A 99 -1.03 -3.70 13.86
N ARG A 100 -0.56 -4.10 15.03
CA ARG A 100 -0.73 -5.46 15.51
C ARG A 100 -2.19 -5.84 15.69
N ASP A 101 -2.98 -4.94 16.24
CA ASP A 101 -4.43 -5.15 16.43
C ASP A 101 -5.15 -5.26 15.10
N ASP A 102 -4.82 -4.40 14.14
CA ASP A 102 -5.39 -4.46 12.79
C ASP A 102 -5.06 -5.77 12.10
N LEU A 103 -3.81 -6.24 12.20
CA LEU A 103 -3.39 -7.53 11.61
C LEU A 103 -4.11 -8.71 12.25
N ARG A 104 -4.25 -8.73 13.59
CA ARG A 104 -4.99 -9.79 14.30
C ARG A 104 -6.44 -9.81 13.88
N ARG A 105 -7.08 -8.66 13.83
CA ARG A 105 -8.47 -8.54 13.41
C ARG A 105 -8.65 -9.00 11.96
N ALA A 106 -7.78 -8.55 11.08
CA ALA A 106 -7.84 -8.90 9.66
C ALA A 106 -7.66 -10.41 9.44
N SER A 107 -6.74 -11.04 10.16
CA SER A 107 -6.48 -12.48 10.04
C SER A 107 -7.67 -13.36 10.39
N GLY A 108 -8.60 -12.86 11.20
CA GLY A 108 -9.82 -13.56 11.57
C GLY A 108 -11.00 -13.34 10.64
N LEU A 109 -10.86 -12.48 9.63
CA LEU A 109 -11.96 -12.15 8.74
C LEU A 109 -12.09 -13.17 7.61
N GLU A 110 -13.32 -13.58 7.32
CA GLU A 110 -13.64 -14.50 6.23
C GLU A 110 -13.10 -14.01 4.89
N ALA A 111 -13.23 -12.72 4.61
CA ALA A 111 -12.81 -12.11 3.35
C ALA A 111 -11.30 -12.24 3.09
N LEU A 112 -10.50 -12.42 4.15
CA LEU A 112 -9.04 -12.55 4.05
C LEU A 112 -8.57 -13.99 4.31
N ARG A 113 -9.47 -14.96 4.32
CA ARG A 113 -9.09 -16.37 4.49
C ARG A 113 -8.18 -16.81 3.35
N GLY A 114 -7.07 -17.43 3.70
CA GLY A 114 -6.08 -17.91 2.72
C GLY A 114 -5.19 -16.84 2.13
N VAL A 115 -5.33 -15.58 2.58
CA VAL A 115 -4.46 -14.47 2.18
C VAL A 115 -3.29 -14.38 3.16
N GLU A 116 -2.09 -14.25 2.64
CA GLU A 116 -0.90 -13.99 3.45
C GLU A 116 -0.91 -12.53 3.91
N LEU A 117 -0.82 -12.30 5.22
CA LEU A 117 -0.78 -10.97 5.82
C LEU A 117 0.61 -10.69 6.40
N GLY A 118 1.16 -9.52 6.11
CA GLY A 118 2.41 -9.07 6.69
C GLY A 118 2.32 -7.63 7.19
N GLY A 119 2.95 -7.36 8.33
CA GLY A 119 3.07 -6.01 8.88
C GLY A 119 4.50 -5.50 8.75
N PHE A 120 4.65 -4.20 8.46
CA PHE A 120 5.93 -3.54 8.25
C PHE A 120 5.92 -2.13 8.83
N VAL A 121 7.10 -1.64 9.19
CA VAL A 121 7.32 -0.24 9.54
C VAL A 121 8.49 0.27 8.72
N VAL A 122 8.32 1.41 8.07
CA VAL A 122 9.42 2.11 7.39
C VAL A 122 9.88 3.30 8.22
N ASP A 123 11.18 3.45 8.34
CA ASP A 123 11.81 4.64 8.89
C ASP A 123 11.89 5.70 7.78
N VAL A 124 11.20 6.83 7.96
CA VAL A 124 11.11 7.87 6.91
C VAL A 124 12.42 8.64 6.69
N VAL A 125 13.40 8.47 7.57
CA VAL A 125 14.73 9.08 7.41
C VAL A 125 15.66 8.18 6.60
N THR A 126 15.63 6.88 6.85
CA THR A 126 16.57 5.92 6.26
C THR A 126 15.98 5.08 5.12
N ASP A 127 14.64 5.08 4.96
CA ASP A 127 13.89 4.20 4.06
C ASP A 127 14.05 2.70 4.40
N VAL A 128 14.57 2.38 5.57
CA VAL A 128 14.65 0.98 6.01
C VAL A 128 13.27 0.48 6.39
N VAL A 129 12.85 -0.62 5.78
CA VAL A 129 11.58 -1.31 6.06
C VAL A 129 11.87 -2.52 6.95
N THR A 130 11.20 -2.58 8.09
CA THR A 130 11.37 -3.66 9.07
C THR A 130 10.05 -4.43 9.23
N PRO A 131 10.07 -5.77 9.15
CA PRO A 131 8.88 -6.55 9.43
C PRO A 131 8.47 -6.45 10.90
N VAL A 132 7.16 -6.56 11.13
CA VAL A 132 6.55 -6.53 12.47
C VAL A 132 5.84 -7.84 12.72
N GLU A 133 6.16 -8.45 13.84
CA GLU A 133 5.49 -9.67 14.32
C GLU A 133 4.37 -9.38 15.30
#